data_287787dda43e7bff15528927cdcab59e
#
_entry.id   287787dda43e7bff15528927cdcab59e
#
_cell.length_a   1.000
_cell.length_b   1.000
_cell.length_c   1.000
_cell.angle_alpha   90.00
_cell.angle_beta   90.00
_cell.angle_gamma   90.00
#
_symmetry.space_group_name_H-M   'P 1'
#
loop_
_entity.id
_entity.type
_entity.pdbx_description
1 polymer ?
#
loop_
_entity_poly.entity_id
_entity_poly.type
_entity_poly.pdbx_seq_one_letter_code
_entity_poly.pdbx_strand_id
1 'polypeptide(L)'
;MKTEYEAKFVNINTSEIRQKLQSLGGSCEKPERLMRRVTIDSPKMKQNKGYLRVRDEGDRVTMTYKQFNKSSVDGAKEYEVSVDNFEETIAILEAAGLPYASFQESKRETWRLGDAEIVIDEWPWLAPYIEIEADNEYIVRETAEALGFSWNDAIFGDVMAAYRAQYPHLAP
;
A
#
# COMPACT_ATOMS: atom_id res chain seq x y z
N MET A 1 1.25 11.87 13.35
CA MET A 1 1.38 10.99 12.16
C MET A 1 2.27 9.83 12.53
N LYS A 2 1.82 8.61 12.32
CA LYS A 2 2.63 7.40 12.43
C LYS A 2 3.62 7.39 11.25
N THR A 3 4.87 7.00 11.47
CA THR A 3 5.80 6.69 10.38
C THR A 3 5.58 5.24 9.99
N GLU A 4 5.45 4.99 8.70
CA GLU A 4 5.41 3.63 8.13
C GLU A 4 6.80 3.28 7.61
N TYR A 5 7.22 2.06 7.86
CA TYR A 5 8.41 1.45 7.26
C TYR A 5 7.92 0.41 6.27
N GLU A 6 7.98 0.76 4.98
CA GLU A 6 7.44 -0.08 3.90
C GLU A 6 8.43 -0.21 2.74
N ALA A 7 8.46 -1.37 2.12
CA ALA A 7 9.19 -1.61 0.87
C ALA A 7 8.36 -2.51 -0.06
N LYS A 8 8.42 -2.19 -1.36
CA LYS A 8 7.76 -2.94 -2.42
C LYS A 8 8.77 -3.71 -3.26
N PHE A 9 8.37 -4.89 -3.72
CA PHE A 9 9.16 -5.71 -4.64
C PHE A 9 8.26 -6.18 -5.78
N VAL A 10 8.67 -5.86 -7.00
CA VAL A 10 7.93 -6.17 -8.24
C VAL A 10 8.47 -7.43 -8.92
N ASN A 11 7.84 -7.84 -10.03
CA ASN A 11 8.25 -9.01 -10.82
C ASN A 11 8.24 -10.32 -10.03
N ILE A 12 7.26 -10.48 -9.17
CA ILE A 12 7.11 -11.66 -8.31
C ILE A 12 6.31 -12.78 -8.99
N ASN A 13 6.58 -14.01 -8.57
CA ASN A 13 5.67 -15.14 -8.76
C ASN A 13 4.84 -15.32 -7.48
N THR A 14 3.55 -15.02 -7.55
CA THR A 14 2.67 -15.05 -6.37
C THR A 14 2.57 -16.44 -5.73
N SER A 15 2.62 -17.51 -6.53
CA SER A 15 2.59 -18.88 -6.00
C SER A 15 3.85 -19.23 -5.22
N GLU A 16 5.01 -18.82 -5.71
CA GLU A 16 6.29 -19.01 -5.01
C GLU A 16 6.35 -18.19 -3.71
N ILE A 17 5.84 -16.96 -3.74
CA ILE A 17 5.77 -16.11 -2.54
C ILE A 17 4.87 -16.75 -1.47
N ARG A 18 3.68 -17.24 -1.85
CA ARG A 18 2.78 -17.94 -0.91
C ARG A 18 3.44 -19.18 -0.29
N GLN A 19 4.14 -19.98 -1.11
CA GLN A 19 4.87 -21.15 -0.62
C GLN A 19 5.99 -20.76 0.34
N LYS A 20 6.76 -19.72 0.04
CA LYS A 20 7.80 -19.20 0.93
C LYS A 20 7.23 -18.68 2.25
N LEU A 21 6.18 -17.87 2.20
CA LEU A 21 5.49 -17.38 3.40
C LEU A 21 5.07 -18.54 4.29
N GLN A 22 4.42 -19.57 3.72
CA GLN A 22 4.02 -20.77 4.46
C GLN A 22 5.22 -21.52 5.05
N SER A 23 6.30 -21.71 4.30
CA SER A 23 7.49 -22.43 4.75
C SER A 23 8.23 -21.71 5.88
N LEU A 24 8.13 -20.38 5.95
CA LEU A 24 8.69 -19.54 6.99
C LEU A 24 7.77 -19.40 8.21
N GLY A 25 6.61 -20.05 8.20
CA GLY A 25 5.64 -19.99 9.32
C GLY A 25 4.70 -18.79 9.24
N GLY A 26 4.62 -18.12 8.08
CA GLY A 26 3.66 -17.04 7.84
C GLY A 26 2.22 -17.55 7.77
N SER A 27 1.28 -16.73 8.20
CA SER A 27 -0.16 -17.00 8.15
C SER A 27 -0.87 -16.02 7.22
N CYS A 28 -1.77 -16.53 6.38
CA CYS A 28 -2.68 -15.70 5.60
C CYS A 28 -3.78 -15.19 6.53
N GLU A 29 -3.71 -13.90 6.89
CA GLU A 29 -4.71 -13.27 7.77
C GLU A 29 -5.98 -12.93 7.02
N LYS A 30 -5.84 -12.49 5.75
CA LYS A 30 -6.96 -12.18 4.88
C LYS A 30 -6.67 -12.72 3.48
N PRO A 31 -7.55 -13.61 2.95
CA PRO A 31 -7.42 -14.08 1.58
C PRO A 31 -7.59 -12.94 0.57
N GLU A 32 -7.28 -13.21 -0.68
CA GLU A 32 -7.46 -12.24 -1.76
C GLU A 32 -8.88 -11.67 -1.76
N ARG A 33 -8.97 -10.34 -1.73
CA ARG A 33 -10.23 -9.61 -1.69
C ARG A 33 -10.14 -8.34 -2.53
N LEU A 34 -11.31 -7.88 -2.98
CA LEU A 34 -11.43 -6.61 -3.69
C LEU A 34 -11.22 -5.46 -2.70
N MET A 35 -10.40 -4.51 -3.13
CA MET A 35 -10.17 -3.23 -2.47
C MET A 35 -10.74 -2.13 -3.35
N ARG A 36 -11.63 -1.31 -2.81
CA ARG A 36 -12.14 -0.10 -3.49
C ARG A 36 -11.59 1.11 -2.76
N ARG A 37 -11.10 2.10 -3.50
CA ARG A 37 -10.64 3.33 -2.86
C ARG A 37 -10.89 4.55 -3.73
N VAL A 38 -11.05 5.68 -3.08
CA VAL A 38 -10.95 6.99 -3.69
C VAL A 38 -9.74 7.73 -3.14
N THR A 39 -9.13 8.54 -3.97
CA THR A 39 -8.09 9.48 -3.55
C THR A 39 -8.60 10.90 -3.74
N ILE A 40 -8.33 11.73 -2.74
CA ILE A 40 -8.73 13.12 -2.69
C ILE A 40 -7.46 13.94 -2.50
N ASP A 41 -7.31 14.96 -3.30
CA ASP A 41 -6.21 15.90 -3.18
C ASP A 41 -6.72 17.36 -3.17
N SER A 42 -5.89 18.24 -2.69
CA SER A 42 -6.09 19.68 -2.74
C SER A 42 -4.74 20.37 -2.98
N PRO A 43 -4.73 21.65 -3.40
CA PRO A 43 -3.48 22.38 -3.57
C PRO A 43 -2.57 22.34 -2.32
N LYS A 44 -3.17 22.43 -1.13
CA LYS A 44 -2.45 22.36 0.13
C LYS A 44 -1.88 20.95 0.41
N MET A 45 -2.65 19.90 0.11
CA MET A 45 -2.19 18.51 0.26
C MET A 45 -1.03 18.23 -0.69
N LYS A 46 -1.14 18.65 -1.97
CA LYS A 46 -0.08 18.50 -2.98
C LYS A 46 1.20 19.24 -2.56
N GLN A 47 1.08 20.46 -2.05
CA GLN A 47 2.21 21.23 -1.52
C GLN A 47 2.94 20.46 -0.41
N ASN A 48 2.22 19.73 0.41
CA ASN A 48 2.75 18.88 1.48
C ASN A 48 3.12 17.46 1.00
N LYS A 49 3.05 17.17 -0.30
CA LYS A 49 3.25 15.83 -0.88
C LYS A 49 2.34 14.77 -0.24
N GLY A 50 1.11 15.17 0.07
CA GLY A 50 0.12 14.32 0.72
C GLY A 50 -1.19 14.25 -0.06
N TYR A 51 -2.00 13.27 0.29
CA TYR A 51 -3.35 13.07 -0.19
C TYR A 51 -4.21 12.41 0.89
N LEU A 52 -5.53 12.51 0.73
CA LEU A 52 -6.49 11.78 1.53
C LEU A 52 -6.99 10.57 0.74
N ARG A 53 -7.19 9.46 1.41
CA ARG A 53 -7.73 8.22 0.85
C ARG A 53 -8.89 7.74 1.71
N VAL A 54 -10.00 7.36 1.08
CA VAL A 54 -11.02 6.52 1.70
C VAL A 54 -10.94 5.16 1.04
N ARG A 55 -10.85 4.08 1.82
CA ARG A 55 -10.66 2.72 1.31
C ARG A 55 -11.62 1.76 1.99
N ASP A 56 -12.36 1.02 1.18
CA ASP A 56 -13.14 -0.15 1.57
C ASP A 56 -12.30 -1.40 1.33
N GLU A 57 -12.06 -2.16 2.40
CA GLU A 57 -11.29 -3.40 2.39
C GLU A 57 -12.19 -4.65 2.41
N GLY A 58 -13.51 -4.44 2.32
CA GLY A 58 -14.53 -5.49 2.40
C GLY A 58 -15.01 -5.76 3.82
N ASP A 59 -14.11 -5.79 4.78
CA ASP A 59 -14.41 -6.03 6.20
C ASP A 59 -14.33 -4.75 7.07
N ARG A 60 -13.73 -3.70 6.56
CA ARG A 60 -13.63 -2.38 7.20
C ARG A 60 -13.50 -1.27 6.16
N VAL A 61 -13.84 -0.07 6.56
CA VAL A 61 -13.57 1.15 5.79
C VAL A 61 -12.62 2.05 6.59
N THR A 62 -11.61 2.58 5.91
CA THR A 62 -10.64 3.49 6.52
C THR A 62 -10.58 4.81 5.77
N MET A 63 -10.31 5.89 6.50
CA MET A 63 -9.96 7.19 5.96
C MET A 63 -8.55 7.55 6.43
N THR A 64 -7.65 7.75 5.47
CA THR A 64 -6.22 7.95 5.72
C THR A 64 -5.74 9.24 5.07
N TYR A 65 -5.07 10.11 5.82
CA TYR A 65 -4.22 11.14 5.24
C TYR A 65 -2.78 10.62 5.20
N LYS A 66 -2.23 10.45 4.01
CA LYS A 66 -0.88 9.94 3.78
C LYS A 66 0.00 11.01 3.16
N GLN A 67 1.24 11.12 3.63
CA GLN A 67 2.22 12.09 3.17
C GLN A 67 3.56 11.41 2.92
N PHE A 68 4.17 11.69 1.77
CA PHE A 68 5.47 11.17 1.38
C PHE A 68 6.54 12.26 1.44
N ASN A 69 7.41 12.22 2.43
CA ASN A 69 8.46 13.24 2.60
C ASN A 69 9.70 12.96 1.75
N LYS A 70 10.01 11.68 1.53
CA LYS A 70 11.18 11.20 0.79
C LYS A 70 10.92 9.81 0.20
N SER A 71 11.72 9.43 -0.79
CA SER A 71 11.72 8.06 -1.34
C SER A 71 12.68 7.19 -0.53
N SER A 72 12.19 6.64 0.57
CA SER A 72 12.94 5.78 1.50
C SER A 72 11.97 4.91 2.29
N VAL A 73 12.47 3.88 2.96
CA VAL A 73 11.70 2.91 3.74
C VAL A 73 10.80 3.58 4.80
N ASP A 74 11.23 4.70 5.38
CA ASP A 74 10.52 5.52 6.38
C ASP A 74 9.91 6.79 5.78
N GLY A 75 9.72 6.81 4.46
CA GLY A 75 9.30 8.02 3.74
C GLY A 75 7.82 8.37 3.90
N ALA A 76 6.98 7.39 4.23
CA ALA A 76 5.55 7.58 4.41
C ALA A 76 5.20 7.93 5.86
N LYS A 77 4.25 8.86 6.01
CA LYS A 77 3.62 9.21 7.30
C LYS A 77 2.13 9.30 7.12
N GLU A 78 1.38 8.80 8.09
CA GLU A 78 -0.07 8.82 7.99
C GLU A 78 -0.80 9.13 9.30
N TYR A 79 -2.05 9.61 9.13
CA TYR A 79 -3.13 9.53 10.09
C TYR A 79 -4.21 8.63 9.50
N GLU A 80 -4.62 7.59 10.20
CA GLU A 80 -5.70 6.71 9.78
C GLU A 80 -6.76 6.60 10.87
N VAL A 81 -8.02 6.57 10.44
CA VAL A 81 -9.18 6.28 11.27
C VAL A 81 -10.11 5.32 10.55
N SER A 82 -10.83 4.50 11.31
CA SER A 82 -11.94 3.73 10.76
C SER A 82 -13.18 4.62 10.62
N VAL A 83 -13.95 4.38 9.57
CA VAL A 83 -15.24 5.02 9.31
C VAL A 83 -16.28 3.93 9.00
N ASP A 84 -17.56 4.22 9.20
CA ASP A 84 -18.58 3.17 9.13
C ASP A 84 -19.05 2.88 7.70
N ASN A 85 -18.98 3.86 6.80
CA ASN A 85 -19.57 3.75 5.47
C ASN A 85 -18.71 4.45 4.42
N PHE A 86 -18.38 3.72 3.34
CA PHE A 86 -17.54 4.22 2.27
C PHE A 86 -18.20 5.35 1.47
N GLU A 87 -19.43 5.11 1.01
CA GLU A 87 -20.16 6.04 0.17
C GLU A 87 -20.54 7.34 0.95
N GLU A 88 -21.00 7.22 2.20
CA GLU A 88 -21.35 8.37 3.03
C GLU A 88 -20.10 9.20 3.38
N THR A 89 -18.98 8.57 3.65
CA THR A 89 -17.72 9.28 3.92
C THR A 89 -17.29 10.11 2.70
N ILE A 90 -17.39 9.54 1.49
CA ILE A 90 -17.10 10.26 0.25
C ILE A 90 -18.07 11.43 0.08
N ALA A 91 -19.37 11.21 0.27
CA ALA A 91 -20.40 12.27 0.13
C ALA A 91 -20.15 13.43 1.11
N ILE A 92 -19.74 13.14 2.35
CA ILE A 92 -19.39 14.18 3.35
C ILE A 92 -18.18 14.98 2.86
N LEU A 93 -17.13 14.32 2.36
CA LEU A 93 -15.93 14.99 1.88
C LEU A 93 -16.23 15.86 0.65
N GLU A 94 -17.05 15.38 -0.28
CA GLU A 94 -17.50 16.16 -1.45
C GLU A 94 -18.32 17.38 -1.01
N ALA A 95 -19.26 17.22 -0.09
CA ALA A 95 -20.05 18.32 0.47
C ALA A 95 -19.18 19.35 1.20
N ALA A 96 -18.06 18.92 1.78
CA ALA A 96 -17.04 19.78 2.39
C ALA A 96 -16.09 20.45 1.39
N GLY A 97 -16.29 20.27 0.08
CA GLY A 97 -15.47 20.86 -0.97
C GLY A 97 -14.18 20.08 -1.28
N LEU A 98 -14.12 18.80 -0.91
CA LEU A 98 -13.03 17.88 -1.16
C LEU A 98 -13.49 16.72 -2.07
N PRO A 99 -13.80 16.96 -3.35
CA PRO A 99 -14.20 15.91 -4.27
C PRO A 99 -13.04 14.94 -4.51
N TYR A 100 -13.34 13.66 -4.76
CA TYR A 100 -12.30 12.72 -5.09
C TYR A 100 -11.73 12.97 -6.50
N ALA A 101 -10.42 12.75 -6.64
CA ALA A 101 -9.69 12.88 -7.90
C ALA A 101 -9.70 11.58 -8.70
N SER A 102 -9.74 10.43 -8.03
CA SER A 102 -9.78 9.12 -8.69
C SER A 102 -10.52 8.08 -7.84
N PHE A 103 -11.22 7.17 -8.54
CA PHE A 103 -11.73 5.92 -8.00
C PHE A 103 -10.88 4.77 -8.54
N GLN A 104 -10.48 3.86 -7.67
CA GLN A 104 -9.54 2.79 -8.00
C GLN A 104 -9.98 1.48 -7.34
N GLU A 105 -9.79 0.38 -8.07
CA GLU A 105 -9.99 -0.98 -7.57
C GLU A 105 -8.71 -1.77 -7.72
N SER A 106 -8.45 -2.64 -6.75
CA SER A 106 -7.32 -3.57 -6.75
C SER A 106 -7.72 -4.83 -5.99
N LYS A 107 -6.89 -5.86 -6.07
CA LYS A 107 -7.02 -7.03 -5.22
C LYS A 107 -5.85 -7.06 -4.25
N ARG A 108 -6.11 -7.50 -3.02
CA ARG A 108 -5.11 -7.61 -1.97
C ARG A 108 -5.29 -8.89 -1.17
N GLU A 109 -4.21 -9.59 -0.95
CA GLU A 109 -4.09 -10.69 0.01
C GLU A 109 -3.13 -10.25 1.12
N THR A 110 -3.47 -10.53 2.39
CA THR A 110 -2.67 -10.07 3.54
C THR A 110 -2.13 -11.25 4.32
N TRP A 111 -0.84 -11.22 4.59
CA TRP A 111 -0.09 -12.20 5.34
C TRP A 111 0.60 -11.56 6.55
N ARG A 112 0.82 -12.37 7.59
CA ARG A 112 1.65 -12.04 8.73
C ARG A 112 2.84 -13.00 8.80
N LEU A 113 4.05 -12.44 8.92
CA LEU A 113 5.27 -13.19 9.17
C LEU A 113 6.04 -12.50 10.29
N GLY A 114 5.98 -13.09 11.51
CA GLY A 114 6.50 -12.43 12.71
C GLY A 114 5.83 -11.06 12.91
N ASP A 115 6.64 -10.02 13.05
CA ASP A 115 6.16 -8.65 13.25
C ASP A 115 5.91 -7.88 11.93
N ALA A 116 6.12 -8.51 10.77
CA ALA A 116 5.86 -7.89 9.48
C ALA A 116 4.47 -8.24 8.93
N GLU A 117 3.81 -7.26 8.35
CA GLU A 117 2.68 -7.46 7.45
C GLU A 117 3.19 -7.52 6.02
N ILE A 118 2.76 -8.51 5.27
CA ILE A 118 3.07 -8.65 3.85
C ILE A 118 1.77 -8.66 3.08
N VAL A 119 1.65 -7.80 2.09
CA VAL A 119 0.52 -7.82 1.19
C VAL A 119 0.96 -8.21 -0.21
N ILE A 120 0.14 -9.05 -0.87
CA ILE A 120 0.25 -9.33 -2.30
C ILE A 120 -0.82 -8.50 -2.97
N ASP A 121 -0.39 -7.53 -3.78
CA ASP A 121 -1.28 -6.59 -4.47
C ASP A 121 -1.32 -6.86 -5.97
N GLU A 122 -2.52 -6.82 -6.51
CA GLU A 122 -2.80 -6.89 -7.94
C GLU A 122 -3.60 -5.66 -8.38
N TRP A 123 -3.05 -4.89 -9.32
CA TRP A 123 -3.62 -3.66 -9.84
C TRP A 123 -3.87 -3.76 -11.34
N PRO A 124 -4.84 -3.03 -11.89
CA PRO A 124 -5.05 -2.98 -13.33
C PRO A 124 -3.75 -2.61 -14.07
N TRP A 125 -3.41 -3.39 -15.10
CA TRP A 125 -2.21 -3.24 -15.95
C TRP A 125 -0.85 -3.27 -15.20
N LEU A 126 -0.82 -3.72 -13.98
CA LEU A 126 0.39 -3.89 -13.19
C LEU A 126 0.52 -5.37 -12.83
N ALA A 127 1.67 -5.98 -13.11
CA ALA A 127 1.93 -7.33 -12.63
C ALA A 127 1.93 -7.34 -11.09
N PRO A 128 1.49 -8.42 -10.45
CA PRO A 128 1.45 -8.50 -9.00
C PRO A 128 2.78 -8.12 -8.37
N TYR A 129 2.71 -7.48 -7.23
CA TYR A 129 3.87 -7.13 -6.42
C TYR A 129 3.58 -7.37 -4.94
N ILE A 130 4.61 -7.40 -4.11
CA ILE A 130 4.44 -7.41 -2.67
C ILE A 130 4.83 -6.06 -2.07
N GLU A 131 4.20 -5.75 -0.95
CA GLU A 131 4.60 -4.70 -0.02
C GLU A 131 4.84 -5.35 1.33
N ILE A 132 5.96 -5.02 1.96
CA ILE A 132 6.34 -5.47 3.30
C ILE A 132 6.32 -4.24 4.19
N GLU A 133 5.53 -4.28 5.25
CA GLU A 133 5.42 -3.22 6.26
C GLU A 133 5.73 -3.76 7.65
N ALA A 134 6.44 -2.97 8.46
CA ALA A 134 6.73 -3.28 9.86
C ALA A 134 6.95 -2.00 10.68
N ASP A 135 7.21 -2.15 11.98
CA ASP A 135 7.46 -1.03 12.89
C ASP A 135 8.84 -0.39 12.75
N ASN A 136 9.76 -1.02 11.99
CA ASN A 136 11.09 -0.48 11.72
C ASN A 136 11.72 -1.08 10.46
N GLU A 137 12.76 -0.41 9.94
CA GLU A 137 13.49 -0.82 8.73
C GLU A 137 14.13 -2.20 8.86
N TYR A 138 14.65 -2.55 10.04
CA TYR A 138 15.34 -3.81 10.25
C TYR A 138 14.43 -5.01 9.97
N ILE A 139 13.19 -4.98 10.49
CA ILE A 139 12.20 -6.05 10.28
C ILE A 139 11.78 -6.12 8.80
N VAL A 140 11.57 -4.97 8.15
CA VAL A 140 11.23 -4.93 6.71
C VAL A 140 12.33 -5.59 5.88
N ARG A 141 13.58 -5.25 6.16
CA ARG A 141 14.75 -5.77 5.44
C ARG A 141 14.94 -7.27 5.68
N GLU A 142 14.93 -7.73 6.93
CA GLU A 142 15.05 -9.16 7.25
C GLU A 142 13.95 -9.98 6.61
N THR A 143 12.71 -9.48 6.62
CA THR A 143 11.58 -10.16 5.99
C THR A 143 11.76 -10.24 4.47
N ALA A 144 12.22 -9.17 3.83
CA ALA A 144 12.51 -9.15 2.41
C ALA A 144 13.59 -10.18 2.03
N GLU A 145 14.70 -10.22 2.79
CA GLU A 145 15.80 -11.17 2.60
C GLU A 145 15.35 -12.62 2.83
N ALA A 146 14.55 -12.88 3.86
CA ALA A 146 13.98 -14.21 4.12
C ALA A 146 13.07 -14.68 2.97
N LEU A 147 12.34 -13.77 2.33
CA LEU A 147 11.54 -14.04 1.14
C LEU A 147 12.39 -14.13 -0.13
N GLY A 148 13.72 -13.88 -0.04
CA GLY A 148 14.69 -14.04 -1.14
C GLY A 148 14.83 -12.81 -2.03
N PHE A 149 14.38 -11.63 -1.55
CA PHE A 149 14.61 -10.37 -2.27
C PHE A 149 15.94 -9.73 -1.87
N SER A 150 16.57 -9.08 -2.84
CA SER A 150 17.69 -8.18 -2.57
C SER A 150 17.16 -6.82 -2.12
N TRP A 151 17.72 -6.28 -1.05
CA TRP A 151 17.35 -4.94 -0.61
C TRP A 151 17.61 -3.84 -1.66
N ASN A 152 18.54 -4.08 -2.57
CA ASN A 152 18.83 -3.16 -3.67
C ASN A 152 17.68 -3.04 -4.68
N ASP A 153 16.76 -4.02 -4.69
CA ASP A 153 15.58 -4.03 -5.56
C ASP A 153 14.35 -3.42 -4.87
N ALA A 154 14.51 -2.94 -3.63
CA ALA A 154 13.43 -2.33 -2.87
C ALA A 154 12.96 -1.01 -3.51
N ILE A 155 11.64 -0.89 -3.65
CA ILE A 155 10.97 0.29 -4.20
C ILE A 155 10.22 0.97 -3.07
N PHE A 156 10.38 2.30 -2.96
CA PHE A 156 9.75 3.12 -1.94
C PHE A 156 8.77 4.11 -2.54
N GLY A 157 7.69 4.39 -1.83
CA GLY A 157 6.64 5.31 -2.23
C GLY A 157 5.29 4.63 -2.49
N ASP A 158 4.38 5.35 -3.13
CA ASP A 158 3.03 4.87 -3.43
C ASP A 158 3.01 3.82 -4.58
N VAL A 159 1.81 3.37 -4.97
CA VAL A 159 1.65 2.42 -6.06
C VAL A 159 2.24 2.91 -7.39
N MET A 160 2.30 4.23 -7.61
CA MET A 160 2.90 4.79 -8.81
C MET A 160 4.40 4.49 -8.91
N ALA A 161 5.08 4.25 -7.79
CA ALA A 161 6.47 3.80 -7.81
C ALA A 161 6.59 2.38 -8.41
N ALA A 162 5.66 1.48 -8.12
CA ALA A 162 5.60 0.15 -8.73
C ALA A 162 5.29 0.23 -10.24
N TYR A 163 4.34 1.11 -10.65
CA TYR A 163 4.08 1.36 -12.08
C TYR A 163 5.33 1.84 -12.81
N ARG A 164 6.05 2.83 -12.27
CA ARG A 164 7.29 3.34 -12.90
C ARG A 164 8.38 2.29 -12.99
N ALA A 165 8.48 1.40 -12.01
CA ALA A 165 9.46 0.31 -12.04
C ALA A 165 9.15 -0.70 -13.13
N GLN A 166 7.87 -1.03 -13.36
CA GLN A 166 7.48 -1.97 -14.42
C GLN A 166 7.38 -1.31 -15.80
N TYR A 167 7.07 -0.02 -15.85
CA TYR A 167 6.88 0.74 -17.09
C TYR A 167 7.70 2.04 -17.08
N PRO A 168 9.04 1.96 -17.12
CA PRO A 168 9.90 3.15 -17.00
C PRO A 168 9.71 4.15 -18.14
N HIS A 169 9.13 3.73 -19.28
CA HIS A 169 8.81 4.59 -20.41
C HIS A 169 7.51 5.40 -20.26
N LEU A 170 6.70 5.09 -19.25
CA LEU A 170 5.48 5.82 -18.90
C LEU A 170 5.74 6.89 -17.83
N ALA A 171 6.91 7.51 -17.84
CA ALA A 171 7.17 8.65 -16.95
C ALA A 171 6.22 9.81 -17.28
N PRO A 172 5.71 10.54 -16.26
CA PRO A 172 4.83 11.68 -16.47
C PRO A 172 5.52 12.81 -17.18
#